data_7061ca28510803c49863c6839f6c6b29
#
_entry.id   7061ca28510803c49863c6839f6c6b29
#
_cell.length_a   1.000
_cell.length_b   1.000
_cell.length_c   1.000
_cell.angle_alpha   90.00
_cell.angle_beta   90.00
_cell.angle_gamma   90.00
#
_symmetry.space_group_name_H-M   'P 1'
#
loop_
_entity.id
_entity.type
_entity.pdbx_description
1 polymer ?
#
loop_
_entity_poly.entity_id
_entity_poly.type
_entity_poly.pdbx_seq_one_letter_code
_entity_poly.pdbx_strand_id
1 'polypeptide(L)'
;MCIRDRNEQMLLELTRAANNLDEAKLESELADRSLQQAEENRRVSKSQYEVGLETLSDHLEGQALWQQAYETKVNAHFQLYLNYVAYLKAAGILYNKINL
;
A
#
# COMPACT_ATOMS: atom_id res chain seq x y z
N MET A 1 -20.39 5.92 33.71
CA MET A 1 -20.69 4.99 32.64
C MET A 1 -20.37 5.55 31.27
N CYS A 2 -20.72 6.80 30.97
CA CYS A 2 -20.38 7.43 29.68
C CYS A 2 -18.88 7.53 29.42
N ILE A 3 -18.09 7.70 30.46
CA ILE A 3 -16.62 7.80 30.33
C ILE A 3 -16.02 6.45 29.95
N ARG A 4 -16.53 5.38 30.50
CA ARG A 4 -16.06 4.01 30.22
C ARG A 4 -16.41 3.62 28.77
N ASP A 5 -17.61 3.94 28.32
CA ASP A 5 -18.05 3.67 26.95
C ASP A 5 -17.21 4.44 25.93
N ARG A 6 -16.85 5.70 26.24
CA ARG A 6 -15.98 6.50 25.39
C ARG A 6 -14.58 5.89 25.30
N ASN A 7 -14.01 5.45 26.40
CA ASN A 7 -12.69 4.82 26.42
C ASN A 7 -12.69 3.52 25.62
N GLU A 8 -13.75 2.71 25.75
CA GLU A 8 -13.88 1.47 24.95
C GLU A 8 -14.02 1.77 23.47
N GLN A 9 -14.79 2.82 23.11
CA GLN A 9 -14.97 3.23 21.73
C GLN A 9 -13.66 3.75 21.14
N MET A 10 -12.90 4.54 21.89
CA MET A 10 -11.61 5.03 21.47
C MET A 10 -10.60 3.91 21.29
N LEU A 11 -10.61 2.94 22.20
CA LEU A 11 -9.74 1.77 22.10
C LEU A 11 -10.10 0.95 20.86
N LEU A 12 -11.38 0.82 20.55
CA LEU A 12 -11.84 0.13 19.35
C LEU A 12 -11.36 0.85 18.09
N GLU A 13 -11.48 2.18 18.05
CA GLU A 13 -11.00 3.00 16.93
C GLU A 13 -9.48 2.86 16.74
N LEU A 14 -8.74 2.87 17.84
CA LEU A 14 -7.29 2.67 17.79
C LEU A 14 -6.93 1.28 17.27
N THR A 15 -7.65 0.25 17.70
CA THR A 15 -7.46 -1.11 17.22
C THR A 15 -7.75 -1.22 15.73
N ARG A 16 -8.82 -0.59 15.26
CA ARG A 16 -9.13 -0.55 13.83
C ARG A 16 -8.04 0.15 13.03
N ALA A 17 -7.56 1.28 13.54
CA ALA A 17 -6.49 2.03 12.88
C ALA A 17 -5.20 1.20 12.82
N ALA A 18 -4.87 0.47 13.87
CA ALA A 18 -3.72 -0.42 13.90
C ALA A 18 -3.85 -1.56 12.88
N ASN A 19 -5.03 -2.18 12.80
CA ASN A 19 -5.31 -3.24 11.83
C ASN A 19 -5.24 -2.73 10.40
N ASN A 20 -5.81 -1.56 10.14
CA ASN A 20 -5.75 -0.93 8.82
C ASN A 20 -4.32 -0.60 8.42
N LEU A 21 -3.50 -0.16 9.37
CA LEU A 21 -2.09 0.11 9.13
C LEU A 21 -1.33 -1.17 8.77
N ASP A 22 -1.58 -2.26 9.48
CA ASP A 22 -0.95 -3.55 9.19
C ASP A 22 -1.34 -4.08 7.81
N GLU A 23 -2.61 -3.95 7.44
CA GLU A 23 -3.09 -4.33 6.11
C GLU A 23 -2.43 -3.47 5.03
N ALA A 24 -2.32 -2.16 5.26
CA ALA A 24 -1.69 -1.26 4.31
C ALA A 24 -0.20 -1.55 4.13
N LYS A 25 0.50 -1.95 5.21
CA LYS A 25 1.90 -2.39 5.13
C LYS A 25 2.03 -3.63 4.26
N LEU A 26 1.16 -4.62 4.47
CA LEU A 26 1.17 -5.83 3.67
C LEU A 26 0.90 -5.54 2.21
N GLU A 27 -0.10 -4.70 1.91
CA GLU A 27 -0.42 -4.30 0.55
C GLU A 27 0.75 -3.58 -0.13
N SER A 28 1.46 -2.71 0.62
CA SER A 28 2.62 -2.00 0.07
C SER A 28 3.76 -2.97 -0.26
N GLU A 29 4.00 -3.97 0.59
CA GLU A 29 5.01 -5.00 0.33
C GLU A 29 4.66 -5.83 -0.90
N LEU A 30 3.39 -6.24 -1.02
CA LEU A 30 2.91 -6.99 -2.18
C LEU A 30 3.02 -6.17 -3.46
N ALA A 31 2.70 -4.87 -3.39
CA ALA A 31 2.83 -3.97 -4.53
C ALA A 31 4.28 -3.80 -4.96
N ASP A 32 5.22 -3.71 -4.00
CA ASP A 32 6.65 -3.63 -4.29
C ASP A 32 7.14 -4.89 -4.99
N ARG A 33 6.71 -6.07 -4.54
CA ARG A 33 7.07 -7.35 -5.17
C ARG A 33 6.48 -7.45 -6.57
N SER A 34 5.23 -7.01 -6.74
CA SER A 34 4.58 -7.01 -8.05
C SER A 34 5.32 -6.09 -9.03
N LEU A 35 5.80 -4.94 -8.57
CA LEU A 35 6.55 -4.02 -9.41
C LEU A 35 7.91 -4.63 -9.79
N GLN A 36 8.60 -5.29 -8.85
CA GLN A 36 9.86 -5.98 -9.16
C GLN A 36 9.66 -7.05 -10.22
N GLN A 37 8.58 -7.82 -10.11
CA GLN A 37 8.22 -8.84 -11.10
C GLN A 37 7.94 -8.19 -12.47
N ALA A 38 7.19 -7.10 -12.49
CA ALA A 38 6.85 -6.40 -13.72
C ALA A 38 8.10 -5.77 -14.36
N GLU A 39 9.04 -5.26 -13.56
CA GLU A 39 10.31 -4.72 -14.07
C GLU A 39 11.14 -5.81 -14.72
N GLU A 40 11.22 -6.98 -14.09
CA GLU A 40 11.96 -8.11 -14.66
C GLU A 40 11.32 -8.57 -15.95
N ASN A 41 9.99 -8.69 -15.99
CA ASN A 41 9.27 -9.05 -17.20
C ASN A 41 9.49 -8.03 -18.31
N ARG A 42 9.49 -6.74 -17.97
CA ARG A 42 9.74 -5.68 -18.94
C ARG A 42 11.15 -5.75 -19.49
N ARG A 43 12.13 -6.03 -18.64
CA ARG A 43 13.54 -6.16 -19.07
C ARG A 43 13.70 -7.31 -20.04
N VAL A 44 13.11 -8.47 -19.73
CA VAL A 44 13.15 -9.64 -20.59
C VAL A 44 12.43 -9.35 -21.92
N SER A 45 11.26 -8.73 -21.85
CA SER A 45 10.47 -8.37 -23.03
C SER A 45 11.24 -7.43 -23.96
N LYS A 46 11.90 -6.43 -23.40
CA LYS A 46 12.73 -5.50 -24.17
C LYS A 46 13.85 -6.23 -24.91
N SER A 47 14.55 -7.14 -24.21
CA SER A 47 15.60 -7.94 -24.77
C SER A 47 15.10 -8.81 -25.93
N GLN A 48 13.95 -9.49 -25.73
CA GLN A 48 13.33 -10.32 -26.75
C GLN A 48 12.86 -9.53 -27.95
N TYR A 49 12.31 -8.35 -27.73
CA TYR A 49 11.88 -7.46 -28.81
C TYR A 49 13.07 -7.01 -29.66
N GLU A 50 14.19 -6.65 -29.04
CA GLU A 50 15.40 -6.19 -29.73
C GLU A 50 16.00 -7.28 -30.64
N VAL A 51 15.87 -8.54 -30.25
CA VAL A 51 16.37 -9.68 -31.07
C VAL A 51 15.30 -10.26 -31.99
N GLY A 52 14.10 -9.68 -32.04
CA GLY A 52 13.03 -10.08 -32.94
C GLY A 52 12.21 -11.29 -32.48
N LEU A 53 12.37 -11.72 -31.23
CA LEU A 53 11.63 -12.86 -30.67
C LEU A 53 10.25 -12.49 -30.14
N GLU A 54 9.98 -11.20 -29.97
CA GLU A 54 8.71 -10.70 -29.45
C GLU A 54 8.13 -9.65 -30.40
N THR A 55 6.81 -9.59 -30.50
CA THR A 55 6.13 -8.59 -31.34
C THR A 55 6.07 -7.25 -30.62
N LEU A 56 5.89 -6.16 -31.40
CA LEU A 56 5.70 -4.82 -30.83
C LEU A 56 4.47 -4.79 -29.90
N SER A 57 3.39 -5.48 -30.30
CA SER A 57 2.16 -5.55 -29.48
C SER A 57 2.43 -6.15 -28.11
N ASP A 58 3.19 -7.27 -28.07
CA ASP A 58 3.54 -7.93 -26.80
C ASP A 58 4.44 -7.03 -25.93
N HIS A 59 5.37 -6.33 -26.58
CA HIS A 59 6.27 -5.40 -25.88
C HIS A 59 5.49 -4.24 -25.25
N LEU A 60 4.54 -3.67 -26.00
CA LEU A 60 3.71 -2.57 -25.48
C LEU A 60 2.80 -3.05 -24.35
N GLU A 61 2.28 -4.28 -24.45
CA GLU A 61 1.49 -4.88 -23.38
C GLU A 61 2.32 -5.03 -22.11
N GLY A 62 3.57 -5.47 -22.22
CA GLY A 62 4.49 -5.58 -21.08
C GLY A 62 4.76 -4.22 -20.44
N GLN A 63 4.92 -3.17 -21.24
CA GLN A 63 5.09 -1.81 -20.71
C GLN A 63 3.84 -1.31 -19.99
N ALA A 64 2.66 -1.61 -20.52
CA ALA A 64 1.39 -1.23 -19.89
C ALA A 64 1.21 -1.93 -18.54
N LEU A 65 1.57 -3.21 -18.46
CA LEU A 65 1.52 -3.97 -17.20
C LEU A 65 2.50 -3.42 -16.16
N TRP A 66 3.70 -3.02 -16.61
CA TRP A 66 4.67 -2.39 -15.71
C TRP A 66 4.14 -1.06 -15.17
N GLN A 67 3.56 -0.24 -16.04
CA GLN A 67 3.00 1.05 -15.62
C GLN A 67 1.86 0.86 -14.62
N GLN A 68 1.01 -0.12 -14.85
CA GLN A 68 -0.07 -0.46 -13.93
C GLN A 68 0.46 -0.89 -12.57
N ALA A 69 1.50 -1.71 -12.55
CA ALA A 69 2.15 -2.14 -11.31
C ALA A 69 2.80 -0.97 -10.58
N TYR A 70 3.39 -0.03 -11.30
CA TYR A 70 3.98 1.19 -10.73
C TYR A 70 2.91 2.06 -10.08
N GLU A 71 1.79 2.26 -10.75
CA GLU A 71 0.67 3.04 -10.21
C GLU A 71 0.10 2.38 -8.96
N THR A 72 -0.02 1.05 -8.96
CA THR A 72 -0.48 0.29 -7.79
C THR A 72 0.48 0.48 -6.63
N LYS A 73 1.79 0.46 -6.87
CA LYS A 73 2.80 0.70 -5.84
C LYS A 73 2.64 2.10 -5.23
N VAL A 74 2.54 3.13 -6.07
CA VAL A 74 2.39 4.51 -5.60
C VAL A 74 1.14 4.65 -4.75
N ASN A 75 0.01 4.08 -5.20
CA ASN A 75 -1.24 4.12 -4.45
C ASN A 75 -1.14 3.38 -3.13
N ALA A 76 -0.50 2.20 -3.12
CA ALA A 76 -0.34 1.41 -1.89
C ALA A 76 0.52 2.15 -0.86
N HIS A 77 1.61 2.79 -1.29
CA HIS A 77 2.45 3.59 -0.39
C HIS A 77 1.72 4.83 0.12
N PHE A 78 0.92 5.46 -0.72
CA PHE A 78 0.11 6.61 -0.31
C PHE A 78 -0.93 6.19 0.73
N GLN A 79 -1.60 5.06 0.52
CA GLN A 79 -2.56 4.52 1.49
C GLN A 79 -1.88 4.14 2.80
N LEU A 80 -0.67 3.59 2.74
CA LEU A 80 0.12 3.30 3.93
C LEU A 80 0.39 4.58 4.73
N TYR A 81 0.80 5.64 4.05
CA TYR A 81 1.04 6.93 4.69
C TYR A 81 -0.23 7.47 5.35
N LEU A 82 -1.36 7.43 4.65
CA LEU A 82 -2.63 7.91 5.20
C LEU A 82 -3.07 7.11 6.42
N ASN A 83 -2.91 5.79 6.38
CA ASN A 83 -3.25 4.93 7.51
C ASN A 83 -2.31 5.13 8.69
N TYR A 84 -1.04 5.42 8.42
CA TYR A 84 -0.06 5.74 9.46
C TYR A 84 -0.44 7.03 10.17
N VAL A 85 -0.78 8.07 9.42
CA VAL A 85 -1.22 9.35 9.99
C VAL A 85 -2.51 9.17 10.81
N ALA A 86 -3.46 8.39 10.29
CA ALA A 86 -4.71 8.10 11.00
C ALA A 86 -4.44 7.35 12.32
N TYR A 87 -3.52 6.41 12.31
CA TYR A 87 -3.12 5.69 13.52
C TYR A 87 -2.50 6.64 14.55
N LEU A 88 -1.58 7.49 14.15
CA LEU A 88 -0.95 8.46 15.04
C LEU A 88 -1.97 9.43 15.61
N LYS A 89 -2.93 9.86 14.81
CA LYS A 89 -4.00 10.74 15.26
C LYS A 89 -4.87 10.06 16.31
N ALA A 90 -5.28 8.81 16.07
CA ALA A 90 -6.09 8.05 17.00
C ALA A 90 -5.33 7.82 18.32
N ALA A 91 -4.05 7.47 18.24
CA ALA A 91 -3.21 7.26 19.42
C ALA A 91 -3.00 8.56 20.20
N GLY A 92 -2.81 9.69 19.50
CA GLY A 92 -2.65 10.99 20.12
C GLY A 92 -3.90 11.45 20.85
N ILE A 93 -5.08 11.24 20.27
CA ILE A 93 -6.36 11.57 20.89
C ILE A 93 -6.57 10.75 22.14
N LEU A 94 -6.31 9.44 22.08
CA LEU A 94 -6.44 8.56 23.23
C LEU A 94 -5.48 8.97 24.35
N TYR A 95 -4.24 9.27 24.02
CA TYR A 95 -3.23 9.71 24.97
C TYR A 95 -3.65 11.00 25.69
N ASN A 96 -4.10 11.99 24.92
CA ASN A 96 -4.55 13.26 25.47
C ASN A 96 -5.73 13.12 26.43
N LYS A 97 -6.64 12.20 26.12
CA LYS A 97 -7.83 12.01 26.99
C LYS A 97 -7.50 11.21 28.26
N ILE A 98 -6.54 10.31 28.20
CA ILE A 98 -6.11 9.55 29.37
C ILE A 98 -5.34 10.44 30.33
N ASN A 99 -4.52 11.38 29.82
CA ASN A 99 -3.71 12.27 30.66
C ASN A 99 -4.46 13.51 31.21
N LEU A 100 -5.67 13.73 30.74
CA LEU A 100 -6.52 14.80 31.26
C LEU A 100 -7.51 14.26 32.28
#